data_46a4e9f2e4a93568da4145ef6accf29e
#
_entry.id   46a4e9f2e4a93568da4145ef6accf29e
#
_cell.length_a   1.000
_cell.length_b   1.000
_cell.length_c   1.000
_cell.angle_alpha   90.00
_cell.angle_beta   90.00
_cell.angle_gamma   90.00
#
_symmetry.space_group_name_H-M   'P 1'
#
loop_
_entity.id
_entity.type
_entity.pdbx_description
1 polymer ?
#
loop_
_entity_poly.entity_id
_entity_poly.type
_entity_poly.pdbx_seq_one_letter_code
_entity_poly.pdbx_strand_id
1 'polypeptide(L)'
;MQDIKKKFWLEKFDCFSITGKDARKFLNGITTGNILNSENKVIKTCWLTPNGVLRSLIEINFLERNLEVIILAGNTNEIINYFNQIIFPMDDVFLSEPFLINRIQEIDESSSWRTYQPIFFKTEDKEFEIYKNKLNLLNPNDLKLWKINQAIPSLGMEINGKNNPLELGLQDLIDFNKGCYLGQETMSKIKNVSSLKQEIRIWKSFESNLNLDVEDKNLYINSAKDISVGKITSFFKSDSQIRGLAMIKRKYLDEGSYFFSEIFGKIIINKSVGSIFL
;
A
#
# COMPACT_ATOMS: atom_id res chain seq x y z
N MET A 1 -27.67 -18.89 14.22
CA MET A 1 -26.46 -18.16 13.83
C MET A 1 -26.69 -17.71 12.40
N GLN A 2 -26.86 -16.40 12.16
CA GLN A 2 -26.91 -15.89 10.78
C GLN A 2 -25.54 -16.16 10.16
N ASP A 3 -25.49 -16.89 9.05
CA ASP A 3 -24.29 -16.99 8.22
C ASP A 3 -23.90 -15.58 7.79
N ILE A 4 -22.87 -15.04 8.42
CA ILE A 4 -22.26 -13.78 8.00
C ILE A 4 -21.67 -14.06 6.63
N LYS A 5 -22.39 -13.66 5.55
CA LYS A 5 -21.91 -13.84 4.19
C LYS A 5 -20.59 -13.11 4.05
N LYS A 6 -19.50 -13.85 3.90
CA LYS A 6 -18.17 -13.33 3.64
C LYS A 6 -18.19 -12.32 2.49
N LYS A 7 -17.53 -11.20 2.66
CA LYS A 7 -17.36 -10.17 1.62
C LYS A 7 -16.00 -10.28 0.98
N PHE A 8 -15.89 -9.87 -0.29
CA PHE A 8 -14.65 -10.01 -1.05
C PHE A 8 -14.26 -8.71 -1.75
N TRP A 9 -12.97 -8.43 -1.73
CA TRP A 9 -12.30 -7.48 -2.59
C TRP A 9 -11.82 -8.21 -3.85
N LEU A 10 -12.40 -7.86 -4.99
CA LEU A 10 -11.95 -8.28 -6.31
C LEU A 10 -11.49 -7.05 -7.07
N GLU A 11 -10.28 -7.08 -7.58
CA GLU A 11 -9.71 -6.01 -8.39
C GLU A 11 -8.69 -6.56 -9.38
N LYS A 12 -8.55 -5.88 -10.54
CA LYS A 12 -7.55 -6.19 -11.56
C LYS A 12 -6.31 -5.36 -11.33
N PHE A 13 -5.16 -6.02 -11.44
CA PHE A 13 -3.85 -5.39 -11.34
C PHE A 13 -2.97 -5.78 -12.51
N ASP A 14 -2.03 -4.90 -12.85
CA ASP A 14 -0.94 -5.26 -13.72
C ASP A 14 -0.05 -6.30 -13.05
N CYS A 15 0.41 -7.24 -13.86
CA CYS A 15 1.28 -8.32 -13.44
C CYS A 15 2.29 -8.63 -14.53
N PHE A 16 3.47 -9.08 -14.15
CA PHE A 16 4.42 -9.71 -15.07
C PHE A 16 5.07 -10.90 -14.39
N SER A 17 5.52 -11.88 -15.17
CA SER A 17 6.23 -13.05 -14.65
C SER A 17 7.73 -12.84 -14.67
N ILE A 18 8.41 -13.39 -13.69
CA ILE A 18 9.87 -13.51 -13.65
C ILE A 18 10.22 -15.00 -13.62
N THR A 19 11.11 -15.41 -14.52
CA THR A 19 11.60 -16.78 -14.65
C THR A 19 13.13 -16.81 -14.60
N GLY A 20 13.70 -18.00 -14.53
CA GLY A 20 15.14 -18.24 -14.46
C GLY A 20 15.61 -18.61 -13.05
N LYS A 21 16.78 -19.26 -12.98
CA LYS A 21 17.34 -19.77 -11.71
C LYS A 21 17.71 -18.67 -10.72
N ASP A 22 18.02 -17.45 -11.22
CA ASP A 22 18.42 -16.32 -10.40
C ASP A 22 17.23 -15.38 -10.05
N ALA A 23 16.01 -15.67 -10.54
CA ALA A 23 14.83 -14.82 -10.37
C ALA A 23 14.51 -14.48 -8.90
N ARG A 24 14.55 -15.47 -8.00
CA ARG A 24 14.32 -15.24 -6.56
C ARG A 24 15.39 -14.37 -5.93
N LYS A 25 16.67 -14.61 -6.27
CA LYS A 25 17.81 -13.85 -5.77
C LYS A 25 17.74 -12.40 -6.26
N PHE A 26 17.40 -12.20 -7.52
CA PHE A 26 17.20 -10.90 -8.12
C PHE A 26 16.10 -10.11 -7.38
N LEU A 27 14.88 -10.65 -7.25
CA LEU A 27 13.80 -9.99 -6.52
C LEU A 27 14.17 -9.73 -5.06
N ASN A 28 14.88 -10.65 -4.42
CA ASN A 28 15.34 -10.45 -3.05
C ASN A 28 16.32 -9.27 -2.92
N GLY A 29 17.15 -9.02 -3.93
CA GLY A 29 18.10 -7.89 -3.94
C GLY A 29 17.48 -6.53 -4.23
N ILE A 30 16.30 -6.48 -4.83
CA ILE A 30 15.68 -5.22 -5.25
C ILE A 30 14.42 -4.84 -4.47
N THR A 31 13.88 -5.75 -3.67
CA THR A 31 12.67 -5.51 -2.85
C THR A 31 12.97 -5.62 -1.37
N THR A 32 12.09 -5.09 -0.53
CA THR A 32 12.28 -5.04 0.92
C THR A 32 11.95 -6.34 1.66
N GLY A 33 11.10 -7.20 1.08
CA GLY A 33 10.68 -8.47 1.67
C GLY A 33 11.70 -9.59 1.47
N ASN A 34 11.65 -10.62 2.29
CA ASN A 34 12.54 -11.79 2.19
C ASN A 34 11.95 -12.83 1.21
N ILE A 35 12.43 -12.79 -0.03
CA ILE A 35 11.94 -13.64 -1.12
C ILE A 35 12.59 -15.04 -1.09
N LEU A 36 13.79 -15.13 -0.55
CA LEU A 36 14.56 -16.40 -0.54
C LEU A 36 14.03 -17.38 0.51
N ASN A 37 13.69 -16.88 1.70
CA ASN A 37 13.41 -17.72 2.86
C ASN A 37 11.92 -17.69 3.26
N SER A 38 11.02 -17.23 2.39
CA SER A 38 9.61 -17.22 2.72
C SER A 38 8.94 -18.57 2.45
N GLU A 39 8.16 -19.01 3.43
CA GLU A 39 7.22 -20.13 3.31
C GLU A 39 5.84 -19.70 2.80
N ASN A 40 5.59 -18.40 2.75
CA ASN A 40 4.33 -17.84 2.27
C ASN A 40 4.20 -18.00 0.76
N LYS A 41 2.99 -18.32 0.30
CA LYS A 41 2.65 -18.40 -1.11
C LYS A 41 2.69 -17.05 -1.81
N VAL A 42 2.39 -15.97 -1.06
CA VAL A 42 2.39 -14.59 -1.54
C VAL A 42 3.13 -13.72 -0.54
N ILE A 43 4.09 -12.94 -1.02
CA ILE A 43 4.80 -11.94 -0.23
C ILE A 43 4.39 -10.55 -0.66
N LYS A 44 4.01 -9.71 0.29
CA LYS A 44 3.86 -8.26 0.08
C LYS A 44 5.18 -7.57 0.39
N THR A 45 5.59 -6.68 -0.49
CA THR A 45 6.90 -6.04 -0.37
C THR A 45 6.90 -4.68 -1.06
N CYS A 46 7.94 -3.91 -0.83
CA CYS A 46 8.15 -2.60 -1.42
C CYS A 46 9.32 -2.63 -2.42
N TRP A 47 9.17 -1.90 -3.52
CA TRP A 47 10.27 -1.51 -4.37
C TRP A 47 10.63 -0.05 -4.10
N LEU A 48 11.91 0.21 -3.84
CA LEU A 48 12.39 1.52 -3.40
C LEU A 48 13.36 2.13 -4.42
N THR A 49 13.59 3.43 -4.27
CA THR A 49 14.78 4.08 -4.83
C THR A 49 16.03 3.74 -3.98
N PRO A 50 17.26 3.99 -4.48
CA PRO A 50 18.46 3.90 -3.65
C PRO A 50 18.40 4.75 -2.37
N ASN A 51 17.67 5.86 -2.41
CA ASN A 51 17.48 6.77 -1.26
C ASN A 51 16.31 6.34 -0.33
N GLY A 52 15.76 5.13 -0.53
CA GLY A 52 14.71 4.57 0.34
C GLY A 52 13.32 5.15 0.14
N VAL A 53 13.07 5.88 -0.94
CA VAL A 53 11.73 6.37 -1.28
C VAL A 53 10.91 5.24 -1.91
N LEU A 54 9.66 5.10 -1.50
CA LEU A 54 8.75 4.10 -2.05
C LEU A 54 8.38 4.44 -3.50
N ARG A 55 8.64 3.50 -4.41
CA ARG A 55 8.25 3.56 -5.82
C ARG A 55 7.03 2.74 -6.13
N SER A 56 6.96 1.54 -5.54
CA SER A 56 5.85 0.64 -5.77
C SER A 56 5.60 -0.27 -4.57
N LEU A 57 4.32 -0.56 -4.37
CA LEU A 57 3.83 -1.61 -3.49
C LEU A 57 3.46 -2.81 -4.36
N ILE A 58 4.07 -3.96 -4.08
CA ILE A 58 3.93 -5.15 -4.91
C ILE A 58 3.61 -6.40 -4.08
N GLU A 59 2.94 -7.36 -4.70
CA GLU A 59 2.82 -8.72 -4.22
C GLU A 59 3.62 -9.64 -5.13
N ILE A 60 4.28 -10.63 -4.55
CA ILE A 60 5.01 -11.66 -5.30
C ILE A 60 4.33 -12.99 -5.03
N ASN A 61 3.72 -13.56 -6.06
CA ASN A 61 3.06 -14.86 -6.02
C ASN A 61 4.05 -15.94 -6.48
N PHE A 62 4.27 -16.94 -5.63
CA PHE A 62 5.18 -18.05 -5.89
C PHE A 62 4.45 -19.18 -6.60
N LEU A 63 4.81 -19.41 -7.86
CA LEU A 63 4.35 -20.55 -8.64
C LEU A 63 5.48 -21.59 -8.76
N GLU A 64 5.15 -22.80 -9.20
CA GLU A 64 6.13 -23.89 -9.30
C GLU A 64 7.33 -23.56 -10.21
N ARG A 65 7.10 -22.84 -11.30
CA ARG A 65 8.12 -22.57 -12.33
C ARG A 65 8.51 -21.11 -12.47
N ASN A 66 7.74 -20.18 -11.91
CA ASN A 66 7.96 -18.75 -12.05
C ASN A 66 7.44 -18.00 -10.83
N LEU A 67 7.78 -16.73 -10.78
CA LEU A 67 7.24 -15.76 -9.82
C LEU A 67 6.37 -14.78 -10.61
N GLU A 68 5.21 -14.45 -10.08
CA GLU A 68 4.39 -13.36 -10.60
C GLU A 68 4.54 -12.14 -9.71
N VAL A 69 4.81 -10.99 -10.33
CA VAL A 69 4.94 -9.68 -9.66
C VAL A 69 3.70 -8.87 -9.95
N ILE A 70 2.84 -8.74 -8.95
CA ILE A 70 1.56 -8.01 -9.04
C ILE A 70 1.76 -6.61 -8.50
N ILE A 71 1.40 -5.59 -9.27
CA ILE A 71 1.59 -4.19 -8.93
C ILE A 71 0.35 -3.65 -8.23
N LEU A 72 0.35 -3.65 -6.89
CA LEU A 72 -0.77 -3.11 -6.10
C LEU A 72 -0.87 -1.58 -6.22
N ALA A 73 0.27 -0.89 -6.25
CA ALA A 73 0.35 0.54 -6.53
C ALA A 73 1.76 0.87 -7.04
N GLY A 74 1.85 1.42 -8.25
CA GLY A 74 3.10 1.73 -8.92
C GLY A 74 2.91 1.93 -10.41
N ASN A 75 3.99 2.22 -11.12
CA ASN A 75 4.00 2.31 -12.57
C ASN A 75 4.69 1.06 -13.13
N THR A 76 3.93 0.20 -13.78
CA THR A 76 4.39 -1.11 -14.29
C THR A 76 5.52 -0.95 -15.32
N ASN A 77 5.40 0.01 -16.24
CA ASN A 77 6.44 0.25 -17.25
C ASN A 77 7.75 0.76 -16.60
N GLU A 78 7.65 1.62 -15.59
CA GLU A 78 8.84 2.08 -14.85
C GLU A 78 9.55 0.91 -14.16
N ILE A 79 8.81 0.00 -13.56
CA ILE A 79 9.37 -1.19 -12.88
C ILE A 79 10.07 -2.09 -13.90
N ILE A 80 9.39 -2.47 -14.98
CA ILE A 80 9.93 -3.38 -16.00
C ILE A 80 11.17 -2.77 -16.66
N ASN A 81 11.11 -1.49 -17.02
CA ASN A 81 12.25 -0.80 -17.62
C ASN A 81 13.46 -0.78 -16.67
N TYR A 82 13.23 -0.46 -15.39
CA TYR A 82 14.31 -0.44 -14.40
C TYR A 82 14.89 -1.84 -14.19
N PHE A 83 14.05 -2.87 -14.05
CA PHE A 83 14.50 -4.24 -13.84
C PHE A 83 15.34 -4.72 -15.02
N ASN A 84 14.89 -4.48 -16.26
CA ASN A 84 15.66 -4.83 -17.47
C ASN A 84 17.02 -4.12 -17.53
N GLN A 85 17.14 -2.91 -17.00
CA GLN A 85 18.42 -2.18 -16.98
C GLN A 85 19.43 -2.74 -15.99
N ILE A 86 18.97 -3.41 -14.91
CA ILE A 86 19.84 -3.91 -13.83
C ILE A 86 20.06 -5.43 -13.86
N ILE A 87 19.36 -6.15 -14.73
CA ILE A 87 19.64 -7.57 -15.02
C ILE A 87 20.93 -7.63 -15.83
N PHE A 88 21.95 -8.28 -15.29
CA PHE A 88 23.22 -8.46 -16.02
C PHE A 88 23.12 -9.57 -17.07
N PRO A 89 23.92 -9.51 -18.14
CA PRO A 89 23.89 -10.53 -19.20
C PRO A 89 24.17 -11.97 -18.76
N MET A 90 24.80 -12.15 -17.59
CA MET A 90 25.08 -13.47 -17.01
C MET A 90 24.03 -13.95 -16.03
N ASP A 91 23.06 -13.09 -15.67
CA ASP A 91 21.96 -13.48 -14.77
C ASP A 91 20.93 -14.29 -15.58
N ASP A 92 20.55 -15.43 -15.03
CA ASP A 92 19.45 -16.23 -15.57
C ASP A 92 18.13 -15.70 -15.01
N VAL A 93 17.70 -14.52 -15.54
CA VAL A 93 16.47 -13.79 -15.15
C VAL A 93 15.79 -13.26 -16.40
N PHE A 94 14.52 -13.62 -16.59
CA PHE A 94 13.71 -13.20 -17.72
C PHE A 94 12.37 -12.64 -17.25
N LEU A 95 11.99 -11.47 -17.79
CA LEU A 95 10.71 -10.83 -17.53
C LEU A 95 9.76 -11.11 -18.70
N SER A 96 8.49 -11.37 -18.40
CA SER A 96 7.45 -11.42 -19.42
C SER A 96 6.95 -10.01 -19.77
N GLU A 97 6.23 -9.89 -20.89
CA GLU A 97 5.35 -8.74 -21.10
C GLU A 97 4.30 -8.66 -19.98
N PRO A 98 3.85 -7.43 -19.63
CA PRO A 98 2.82 -7.24 -18.63
C PRO A 98 1.46 -7.78 -19.07
N PHE A 99 0.70 -8.30 -18.13
CA PHE A 99 -0.67 -8.78 -18.33
C PHE A 99 -1.54 -8.42 -17.12
N LEU A 100 -2.86 -8.53 -17.27
CA LEU A 100 -3.79 -8.28 -16.18
C LEU A 100 -4.10 -9.55 -15.40
N ILE A 101 -4.14 -9.43 -14.07
CA ILE A 101 -4.51 -10.50 -13.15
C ILE A 101 -5.65 -10.05 -12.23
N ASN A 102 -6.61 -10.94 -11.97
CA ASN A 102 -7.67 -10.72 -11.00
C ASN A 102 -7.16 -11.15 -9.63
N ARG A 103 -7.15 -10.23 -8.68
CA ARG A 103 -6.78 -10.47 -7.29
C ARG A 103 -8.03 -10.52 -6.43
N ILE A 104 -8.19 -11.59 -5.65
CA ILE A 104 -9.34 -11.81 -4.78
C ILE A 104 -8.86 -11.95 -3.35
N GLN A 105 -9.49 -11.18 -2.47
CA GLN A 105 -9.24 -11.24 -1.03
C GLN A 105 -10.57 -11.26 -0.28
N GLU A 106 -10.71 -12.17 0.68
CA GLU A 106 -11.79 -12.14 1.66
C GLU A 106 -11.59 -10.96 2.61
N ILE A 107 -12.69 -10.29 2.93
CA ILE A 107 -12.73 -9.16 3.86
C ILE A 107 -13.66 -9.50 5.01
N ASP A 108 -13.13 -9.48 6.20
CA ASP A 108 -13.85 -9.50 7.47
C ASP A 108 -13.37 -8.38 8.39
N GLU A 109 -13.96 -8.23 9.57
CA GLU A 109 -13.61 -7.19 10.54
C GLU A 109 -12.19 -7.32 11.09
N SER A 110 -11.64 -8.54 11.08
CA SER A 110 -10.31 -8.87 11.60
C SER A 110 -9.24 -8.95 10.51
N SER A 111 -9.64 -9.04 9.23
CA SER A 111 -8.70 -9.25 8.14
C SER A 111 -7.92 -7.99 7.79
N SER A 112 -6.60 -8.14 7.77
CA SER A 112 -5.70 -7.13 7.22
C SER A 112 -5.29 -7.52 5.81
N TRP A 113 -5.30 -6.53 4.88
CA TRP A 113 -4.74 -6.76 3.56
C TRP A 113 -3.27 -7.21 3.61
N ARG A 114 -2.56 -6.87 4.68
CA ARG A 114 -1.12 -7.15 4.85
C ARG A 114 -0.83 -8.61 5.14
N THR A 115 -1.66 -9.26 5.95
CA THR A 115 -1.45 -10.65 6.38
C THR A 115 -2.22 -11.66 5.53
N TYR A 116 -3.26 -11.21 4.83
CA TYR A 116 -4.09 -12.09 4.01
C TYR A 116 -3.32 -12.63 2.79
N GLN A 117 -3.53 -13.92 2.47
CA GLN A 117 -2.99 -14.56 1.26
C GLN A 117 -4.06 -14.53 0.16
N PRO A 118 -3.96 -13.61 -0.82
CA PRO A 118 -4.95 -13.49 -1.89
C PRO A 118 -4.87 -14.67 -2.86
N ILE A 119 -5.97 -14.85 -3.61
CA ILE A 119 -6.06 -15.78 -4.73
C ILE A 119 -5.97 -14.97 -6.02
N PHE A 120 -5.29 -15.53 -7.02
CA PHE A 120 -5.09 -14.89 -8.32
C PHE A 120 -5.63 -15.74 -9.45
N PHE A 121 -6.27 -15.08 -10.42
CA PHE A 121 -6.72 -15.68 -11.67
C PHE A 121 -6.29 -14.81 -12.84
N LYS A 122 -5.77 -15.42 -13.89
CA LYS A 122 -5.59 -14.69 -15.15
C LYS A 122 -6.95 -14.24 -15.70
N THR A 123 -6.96 -13.14 -16.44
CA THR A 123 -8.23 -12.55 -16.93
C THR A 123 -8.99 -13.52 -17.86
N GLU A 124 -8.29 -14.44 -18.52
CA GLU A 124 -8.84 -15.38 -19.49
C GLU A 124 -9.25 -16.74 -18.89
N ASP A 125 -9.03 -16.94 -17.59
CA ASP A 125 -9.33 -18.21 -16.94
C ASP A 125 -10.83 -18.45 -16.86
N LYS A 126 -11.30 -19.52 -17.47
CA LYS A 126 -12.72 -19.92 -17.39
C LYS A 126 -13.17 -20.21 -15.96
N GLU A 127 -12.28 -20.72 -15.12
CA GLU A 127 -12.53 -21.00 -13.70
C GLU A 127 -12.80 -19.71 -12.94
N PHE A 128 -12.20 -18.59 -13.35
CA PHE A 128 -12.43 -17.29 -12.72
C PHE A 128 -13.90 -16.87 -12.77
N GLU A 129 -14.57 -16.99 -13.92
CA GLU A 129 -15.98 -16.57 -14.05
C GLU A 129 -16.90 -17.44 -13.18
N ILE A 130 -16.61 -18.74 -13.08
CA ILE A 130 -17.35 -19.66 -12.19
C ILE A 130 -17.14 -19.27 -10.73
N TYR A 131 -15.90 -18.94 -10.36
CA TYR A 131 -15.54 -18.55 -9.00
C TYR A 131 -16.17 -17.21 -8.63
N LYS A 132 -16.01 -16.20 -9.47
CA LYS A 132 -16.53 -14.83 -9.30
C LYS A 132 -18.04 -14.80 -9.04
N ASN A 133 -18.82 -15.60 -9.76
CA ASN A 133 -20.29 -15.65 -9.61
C ASN A 133 -20.75 -16.17 -8.21
N LYS A 134 -19.85 -16.79 -7.43
CA LYS A 134 -20.11 -17.25 -6.07
C LYS A 134 -19.72 -16.21 -5.01
N LEU A 135 -19.03 -15.14 -5.39
CA LEU A 135 -18.51 -14.14 -4.46
C LEU A 135 -19.56 -13.09 -4.12
N ASN A 136 -19.65 -12.77 -2.84
CA ASN A 136 -20.34 -11.58 -2.35
C ASN A 136 -19.36 -10.40 -2.36
N LEU A 137 -19.29 -9.70 -3.48
CA LEU A 137 -18.34 -8.60 -3.65
C LEU A 137 -18.75 -7.39 -2.83
N LEU A 138 -17.77 -6.68 -2.28
CA LEU A 138 -17.99 -5.32 -1.77
C LEU A 138 -18.39 -4.40 -2.91
N ASN A 139 -19.38 -3.51 -2.64
CA ASN A 139 -19.65 -2.45 -3.58
C ASN A 139 -18.45 -1.47 -3.66
N PRO A 140 -18.30 -0.71 -4.75
CA PRO A 140 -17.13 0.15 -4.96
C PRO A 140 -16.90 1.20 -3.85
N ASN A 141 -17.95 1.71 -3.25
CA ASN A 141 -17.85 2.72 -2.20
C ASN A 141 -17.36 2.11 -0.88
N ASP A 142 -17.93 0.97 -0.48
CA ASP A 142 -17.48 0.22 0.70
C ASP A 142 -16.03 -0.23 0.54
N LEU A 143 -15.63 -0.64 -0.68
CA LEU A 143 -14.26 -1.03 -0.96
C LEU A 143 -13.29 0.16 -0.81
N LYS A 144 -13.65 1.35 -1.33
CA LYS A 144 -12.83 2.56 -1.15
C LYS A 144 -12.67 2.90 0.33
N LEU A 145 -13.78 2.86 1.08
CA LEU A 145 -13.76 3.12 2.52
C LEU A 145 -12.90 2.10 3.27
N TRP A 146 -13.02 0.82 2.91
CA TRP A 146 -12.21 -0.23 3.50
C TRP A 146 -10.71 -0.02 3.20
N LYS A 147 -10.34 0.30 1.96
CA LYS A 147 -8.94 0.61 1.59
C LYS A 147 -8.36 1.77 2.42
N ILE A 148 -9.13 2.83 2.64
CA ILE A 148 -8.72 3.95 3.51
C ILE A 148 -8.53 3.46 4.95
N ASN A 149 -9.47 2.69 5.49
CA ASN A 149 -9.38 2.16 6.86
C ASN A 149 -8.18 1.20 7.03
N GLN A 150 -7.76 0.54 5.97
CA GLN A 150 -6.56 -0.30 5.93
C GLN A 150 -5.28 0.49 5.63
N ALA A 151 -5.38 1.80 5.41
CA ALA A 151 -4.29 2.69 4.98
C ALA A 151 -3.48 2.10 3.82
N ILE A 152 -4.17 1.58 2.80
CA ILE A 152 -3.52 1.11 1.59
C ILE A 152 -3.07 2.32 0.78
N PRO A 153 -1.77 2.54 0.58
CA PRO A 153 -1.28 3.70 -0.16
C PRO A 153 -1.59 3.56 -1.67
N SER A 154 -1.91 4.67 -2.29
CA SER A 154 -2.21 4.77 -3.72
C SER A 154 -1.16 5.57 -4.49
N LEU A 155 -0.99 5.24 -5.76
CA LEU A 155 -0.08 5.94 -6.66
C LEU A 155 -0.55 7.40 -6.87
N GLY A 156 0.41 8.33 -6.85
CA GLY A 156 0.18 9.76 -7.02
C GLY A 156 -0.25 10.48 -5.73
N MET A 157 -0.82 9.77 -4.77
CA MET A 157 -1.25 10.33 -3.48
C MET A 157 -0.21 10.05 -2.39
N GLU A 158 -0.15 8.85 -1.86
CA GLU A 158 0.81 8.44 -0.83
C GLU A 158 2.13 7.98 -1.47
N ILE A 159 2.08 7.25 -2.58
CA ILE A 159 3.25 6.87 -3.39
C ILE A 159 3.48 7.97 -4.43
N ASN A 160 4.19 9.00 -4.04
CA ASN A 160 4.35 10.26 -4.80
C ASN A 160 5.81 10.65 -5.05
N GLY A 161 6.74 9.72 -4.86
CA GLY A 161 8.18 9.94 -5.04
C GLY A 161 8.85 10.70 -3.89
N LYS A 162 8.18 10.87 -2.73
CA LYS A 162 8.71 11.59 -1.56
C LYS A 162 8.72 10.77 -0.29
N ASN A 163 7.71 9.91 -0.10
CA ASN A 163 7.52 9.16 1.14
C ASN A 163 8.30 7.84 1.11
N ASN A 164 8.82 7.46 2.26
CA ASN A 164 9.39 6.13 2.46
C ASN A 164 8.36 5.16 3.07
N PRO A 165 8.57 3.83 3.03
CA PRO A 165 7.61 2.86 3.55
C PRO A 165 7.30 3.04 5.03
N LEU A 166 8.27 3.46 5.84
CA LEU A 166 8.07 3.62 7.30
C LEU A 166 7.14 4.80 7.60
N GLU A 167 7.25 5.90 6.85
CA GLU A 167 6.31 7.02 6.93
C GLU A 167 4.88 6.61 6.56
N LEU A 168 4.75 5.62 5.66
CA LEU A 168 3.47 5.05 5.23
C LEU A 168 2.98 3.88 6.09
N GLY A 169 3.64 3.63 7.23
CA GLY A 169 3.26 2.56 8.15
C GLY A 169 3.42 1.15 7.56
N LEU A 170 4.35 0.94 6.62
CA LEU A 170 4.58 -0.33 5.92
C LEU A 170 5.80 -1.09 6.47
N GLN A 171 6.16 -0.90 7.74
CA GLN A 171 7.33 -1.55 8.37
C GLN A 171 7.28 -3.08 8.34
N ASP A 172 6.10 -3.65 8.39
CA ASP A 172 5.85 -5.09 8.30
C ASP A 172 6.15 -5.70 6.92
N LEU A 173 6.29 -4.88 5.89
CA LEU A 173 6.69 -5.29 4.55
C LEU A 173 8.21 -5.21 4.32
N ILE A 174 8.98 -4.88 5.36
CA ILE A 174 10.44 -4.75 5.31
C ILE A 174 11.09 -5.80 6.20
N ASP A 175 11.86 -6.68 5.62
CA ASP A 175 12.73 -7.56 6.39
C ASP A 175 14.09 -6.88 6.61
N PHE A 176 14.30 -6.40 7.83
CA PHE A 176 15.56 -5.76 8.23
C PHE A 176 16.70 -6.76 8.49
N ASN A 177 16.41 -8.04 8.55
CA ASN A 177 17.38 -9.09 8.86
C ASN A 177 17.86 -9.84 7.61
N LYS A 178 17.23 -9.62 6.46
CA LYS A 178 17.68 -10.21 5.19
C LYS A 178 18.98 -9.56 4.68
N GLY A 179 19.59 -10.17 3.67
CA GLY A 179 20.75 -9.60 2.96
C GLY A 179 20.46 -8.27 2.28
N CYS A 180 21.46 -7.70 1.62
CA CYS A 180 21.37 -6.38 0.98
C CYS A 180 20.22 -6.29 -0.02
N TYR A 181 19.54 -5.15 0.00
CA TYR A 181 18.53 -4.78 -0.99
C TYR A 181 18.57 -3.27 -1.30
N LEU A 182 17.96 -2.89 -2.41
CA LEU A 182 17.94 -1.51 -2.88
C LEU A 182 17.26 -0.58 -1.85
N GLY A 183 17.97 0.47 -1.40
CA GLY A 183 17.49 1.43 -0.40
C GLY A 183 17.67 1.01 1.07
N GLN A 184 18.28 -0.15 1.34
CA GLN A 184 18.47 -0.69 2.69
C GLN A 184 19.23 0.27 3.62
N GLU A 185 20.27 0.94 3.13
CA GLU A 185 21.06 1.85 3.97
C GLU A 185 20.19 2.93 4.61
N THR A 186 19.31 3.56 3.83
CA THR A 186 18.37 4.56 4.33
C THR A 186 17.34 3.93 5.28
N MET A 187 16.79 2.77 4.94
CA MET A 187 15.82 2.08 5.81
C MET A 187 16.44 1.70 7.15
N SER A 188 17.67 1.22 7.17
CA SER A 188 18.38 0.87 8.41
C SER A 188 18.67 2.09 9.29
N LYS A 189 19.00 3.25 8.70
CA LYS A 189 19.18 4.51 9.43
C LYS A 189 17.88 5.01 10.07
N ILE A 190 16.74 4.79 9.41
CA ILE A 190 15.41 5.25 9.85
C ILE A 190 14.69 4.17 10.69
N LYS A 191 15.25 2.99 10.86
CA LYS A 191 14.63 1.83 11.55
C LYS A 191 13.99 2.18 12.91
N ASN A 192 14.55 3.14 13.62
CA ASN A 192 13.91 3.70 14.81
C ASN A 192 12.82 4.69 14.38
N VAL A 193 11.57 4.27 14.58
CA VAL A 193 10.37 5.08 14.27
C VAL A 193 10.45 6.49 14.87
N SER A 194 11.23 6.69 15.95
CA SER A 194 11.51 8.02 16.53
C SER A 194 12.19 9.01 15.60
N SER A 195 12.87 8.56 14.54
CA SER A 195 13.55 9.42 13.56
C SER A 195 12.68 9.87 12.39
N LEU A 196 11.46 9.36 12.26
CA LEU A 196 10.54 9.78 11.21
C LEU A 196 10.10 11.24 11.41
N LYS A 197 10.08 11.99 10.31
CA LYS A 197 9.63 13.38 10.31
C LYS A 197 8.11 13.51 10.25
N GLN A 198 7.45 12.56 9.61
CA GLN A 198 6.01 12.50 9.39
C GLN A 198 5.53 11.06 9.36
N GLU A 199 4.24 10.87 9.55
CA GLU A 199 3.61 9.54 9.48
C GLU A 199 2.22 9.67 8.85
N ILE A 200 1.80 8.62 8.15
CA ILE A 200 0.44 8.48 7.66
C ILE A 200 -0.54 8.29 8.82
N ARG A 201 -1.68 8.96 8.75
CA ARG A 201 -2.80 8.80 9.69
C ARG A 201 -4.11 8.68 8.93
N ILE A 202 -4.98 7.85 9.47
CA ILE A 202 -6.38 7.82 9.07
C ILE A 202 -7.09 8.94 9.81
N TRP A 203 -7.89 9.71 9.11
CA TRP A 203 -8.69 10.77 9.71
C TRP A 203 -10.17 10.63 9.32
N LYS A 204 -11.03 11.27 10.10
CA LYS A 204 -12.47 11.40 9.84
C LYS A 204 -12.97 12.81 10.12
N SER A 205 -13.99 13.22 9.39
CA SER A 205 -14.79 14.42 9.64
C SER A 205 -16.27 14.09 9.56
N PHE A 206 -17.06 14.81 10.33
CA PHE A 206 -18.53 14.75 10.32
C PHE A 206 -19.16 16.03 9.75
N GLU A 207 -18.34 16.95 9.28
CA GLU A 207 -18.85 18.18 8.68
C GLU A 207 -19.52 17.90 7.35
N SER A 208 -20.73 18.44 7.18
CA SER A 208 -21.53 18.27 5.96
C SER A 208 -21.19 19.28 4.87
N ASN A 209 -20.76 20.48 5.26
CA ASN A 209 -20.44 21.57 4.34
C ASN A 209 -18.98 21.51 3.95
N LEU A 210 -18.73 20.96 2.76
CA LEU A 210 -17.39 20.87 2.20
C LEU A 210 -17.12 22.06 1.29
N ASN A 211 -15.97 22.66 1.46
CA ASN A 211 -15.47 23.66 0.53
C ASN A 211 -14.56 23.01 -0.51
N LEU A 212 -15.14 22.27 -1.46
CA LEU A 212 -14.40 21.51 -2.46
C LEU A 212 -13.68 22.38 -3.51
N ASP A 213 -14.04 23.67 -3.59
CA ASP A 213 -13.39 24.64 -4.48
C ASP A 213 -12.01 25.08 -3.93
N VAL A 214 -11.71 24.73 -2.68
CA VAL A 214 -10.43 25.01 -2.05
C VAL A 214 -9.41 23.96 -2.44
N GLU A 215 -8.30 24.39 -3.01
CA GLU A 215 -7.17 23.51 -3.38
C GLU A 215 -6.24 23.18 -2.20
N ASP A 216 -6.37 23.91 -1.09
CA ASP A 216 -5.49 23.75 0.06
C ASP A 216 -5.77 22.46 0.83
N LYS A 217 -4.91 21.46 0.64
CA LYS A 217 -4.94 20.18 1.33
C LYS A 217 -4.13 20.17 2.64
N ASN A 218 -3.60 21.31 3.08
CA ASN A 218 -2.84 21.39 4.33
C ASN A 218 -3.75 21.18 5.54
N LEU A 219 -3.14 20.65 6.59
CA LEU A 219 -3.72 20.53 7.92
C LEU A 219 -3.05 21.51 8.84
N TYR A 220 -3.84 22.13 9.69
CA TYR A 220 -3.42 23.18 10.60
C TYR A 220 -3.76 22.82 12.05
N ILE A 221 -3.01 23.41 12.98
CA ILE A 221 -3.23 23.22 14.43
C ILE A 221 -4.60 23.81 14.86
N ASN A 222 -5.02 24.90 14.19
CA ASN A 222 -6.26 25.61 14.47
C ASN A 222 -6.87 26.23 13.20
N SER A 223 -8.04 26.82 13.32
CA SER A 223 -8.74 27.49 12.23
C SER A 223 -8.09 28.81 11.76
N ALA A 224 -7.20 29.39 12.56
CA ALA A 224 -6.42 30.58 12.17
C ALA A 224 -5.30 30.26 11.16
N LYS A 225 -5.01 28.95 10.92
CA LYS A 225 -4.01 28.45 9.97
C LYS A 225 -2.56 28.90 10.27
N ASP A 226 -2.24 29.16 11.54
CA ASP A 226 -0.94 29.68 11.94
C ASP A 226 0.19 28.67 11.68
N ILE A 227 -0.08 27.38 11.91
CA ILE A 227 0.92 26.32 11.83
C ILE A 227 0.39 25.15 11.02
N SER A 228 1.05 24.85 9.90
CA SER A 228 0.78 23.64 9.12
C SER A 228 1.41 22.41 9.79
N VAL A 229 0.57 21.45 10.13
CA VAL A 229 0.93 20.20 10.81
C VAL A 229 1.07 19.01 9.87
N GLY A 230 0.51 19.10 8.67
CA GLY A 230 0.51 17.99 7.71
C GLY A 230 -0.26 18.31 6.44
N LYS A 231 -0.56 17.26 5.66
CA LYS A 231 -1.29 17.38 4.39
C LYS A 231 -2.20 16.18 4.18
N ILE A 232 -3.44 16.44 3.75
CA ILE A 232 -4.37 15.41 3.30
C ILE A 232 -3.87 14.84 1.97
N THR A 233 -3.86 13.51 1.85
CA THR A 233 -3.46 12.80 0.64
C THR A 233 -4.66 12.21 -0.07
N SER A 234 -5.44 11.38 0.60
CA SER A 234 -6.61 10.71 0.05
C SER A 234 -7.84 10.93 0.92
N PHE A 235 -9.03 10.94 0.31
CA PHE A 235 -10.28 10.95 1.05
C PHE A 235 -11.43 10.29 0.27
N PHE A 236 -12.44 9.90 1.01
CA PHE A 236 -13.71 9.39 0.51
C PHE A 236 -14.87 9.94 1.36
N LYS A 237 -15.89 10.47 0.70
CA LYS A 237 -17.13 10.94 1.32
C LYS A 237 -18.19 9.86 1.21
N SER A 238 -18.71 9.39 2.33
CA SER A 238 -19.95 8.61 2.43
C SER A 238 -21.09 9.49 2.90
N ASP A 239 -22.32 8.95 2.95
CA ASP A 239 -23.50 9.70 3.34
C ASP A 239 -23.44 10.26 4.77
N SER A 240 -22.73 9.57 5.68
CA SER A 240 -22.69 9.90 7.11
C SER A 240 -21.37 10.48 7.60
N GLN A 241 -20.28 10.34 6.84
CA GLN A 241 -18.96 10.75 7.27
C GLN A 241 -17.97 10.85 6.11
N ILE A 242 -16.90 11.59 6.35
CA ILE A 242 -15.76 11.66 5.46
C ILE A 242 -14.58 11.02 6.15
N ARG A 243 -13.87 10.16 5.44
CA ARG A 243 -12.62 9.54 5.91
C ARG A 243 -11.53 9.73 4.88
N GLY A 244 -10.30 9.73 5.34
CA GLY A 244 -9.16 9.85 4.45
C GLY A 244 -7.84 9.50 5.11
N LEU A 245 -6.79 9.71 4.33
CA LEU A 245 -5.41 9.57 4.74
C LEU A 245 -4.74 10.95 4.74
N ALA A 246 -3.83 11.16 5.66
CA ALA A 246 -3.02 12.37 5.74
C ALA A 246 -1.61 12.05 6.22
N MET A 247 -0.62 12.76 5.67
CA MET A 247 0.74 12.78 6.19
C MET A 247 0.84 13.85 7.25
N ILE A 248 1.17 13.49 8.49
CA ILE A 248 1.22 14.39 9.62
C ILE A 248 2.63 14.44 10.19
N LYS A 249 3.14 15.66 10.42
CA LYS A 249 4.45 15.86 11.05
C LYS A 249 4.43 15.30 12.46
N ARG A 250 5.37 14.41 12.76
CA ARG A 250 5.39 13.61 13.97
C ARG A 250 5.35 14.42 15.27
N LYS A 251 6.03 15.57 15.30
CA LYS A 251 6.05 16.47 16.47
C LYS A 251 4.68 16.99 16.92
N TYR A 252 3.63 16.81 16.10
CA TYR A 252 2.26 17.23 16.41
C TYR A 252 1.32 16.06 16.73
N LEU A 253 1.80 14.81 16.65
CA LEU A 253 0.95 13.64 16.87
C LEU A 253 0.56 13.43 18.34
N ASP A 254 1.37 13.93 19.27
CA ASP A 254 1.16 13.80 20.70
C ASP A 254 0.32 14.94 21.28
N GLU A 255 0.14 16.05 20.54
CA GLU A 255 -0.47 17.28 21.04
C GLU A 255 -2.00 17.34 20.91
N GLY A 256 -2.61 16.37 20.27
CA GLY A 256 -4.05 16.39 20.09
C GLY A 256 -4.59 15.34 19.15
N SER A 257 -5.83 15.03 19.32
CA SER A 257 -6.57 14.08 18.48
C SER A 257 -7.28 14.73 17.30
N TYR A 258 -7.15 16.04 17.10
CA TYR A 258 -7.81 16.75 16.01
C TYR A 258 -6.96 17.88 15.42
N PHE A 259 -7.20 18.17 14.14
CA PHE A 259 -6.61 19.27 13.39
C PHE A 259 -7.68 19.97 12.56
N PHE A 260 -7.32 21.05 11.89
CA PHE A 260 -8.23 21.84 11.06
C PHE A 260 -7.84 21.77 9.59
N SER A 261 -8.81 21.55 8.73
CA SER A 261 -8.72 21.57 7.28
C SER A 261 -9.61 22.66 6.72
N GLU A 262 -9.16 23.38 5.72
CA GLU A 262 -10.01 24.37 5.04
C GLU A 262 -11.14 23.71 4.25
N ILE A 263 -10.90 22.51 3.74
CA ILE A 263 -11.88 21.74 2.96
C ILE A 263 -12.89 21.04 3.87
N PHE A 264 -12.42 20.42 4.97
CA PHE A 264 -13.18 19.46 5.78
C PHE A 264 -13.46 19.94 7.21
N GLY A 265 -13.12 21.22 7.53
CA GLY A 265 -13.25 21.76 8.86
C GLY A 265 -12.43 21.01 9.90
N LYS A 266 -13.04 20.68 11.03
CA LYS A 266 -12.39 19.90 12.11
C LYS A 266 -12.30 18.43 11.71
N ILE A 267 -11.07 17.90 11.70
CA ILE A 267 -10.80 16.48 11.48
C ILE A 267 -10.30 15.81 12.76
N ILE A 268 -10.69 14.56 12.95
CA ILE A 268 -10.25 13.71 14.05
C ILE A 268 -9.29 12.67 13.49
N ILE A 269 -8.15 12.49 14.16
CA ILE A 269 -7.09 11.57 13.75
C ILE A 269 -7.16 10.29 14.56
N ASN A 270 -7.07 9.15 13.89
CA ASN A 270 -6.93 7.86 14.52
C ASN A 270 -5.48 7.61 14.98
N LYS A 271 -5.29 6.62 15.86
CA LYS A 271 -3.98 6.14 16.27
C LYS A 271 -3.16 5.65 15.06
N SER A 272 -1.87 5.46 15.25
CA SER A 272 -0.94 4.99 14.20
C SER A 272 -1.45 3.72 13.52
N VAL A 273 -1.31 3.66 12.19
CA VAL A 273 -1.70 2.51 11.38
C VAL A 273 -0.88 1.25 11.74
N GLY A 274 0.37 1.42 12.17
CA GLY A 274 1.24 0.31 12.61
C GLY A 274 0.97 -0.20 14.03
N SER A 275 0.18 0.50 14.85
CA SER A 275 -0.13 0.11 16.25
C SER A 275 -1.40 -0.72 16.39
N ILE A 276 -2.11 -0.99 15.30
CA ILE A 276 -3.33 -1.82 15.32
C ILE A 276 -2.99 -3.32 15.40
N PHE A 277 -1.72 -3.70 15.18
CA PHE A 277 -1.27 -5.08 15.02
C PHE A 277 -0.10 -5.48 15.94
N LEU A 278 0.10 -4.76 17.06
CA LEU A 278 1.00 -5.18 18.13
C LEU A 278 0.21 -5.67 19.34
#